data_554edffd776d79f32d10eddfe1abcc6b
#
_entry.id   554edffd776d79f32d10eddfe1abcc6b
#
_cell.length_a   1.000
_cell.length_b   1.000
_cell.length_c   1.000
_cell.angle_alpha   90.00
_cell.angle_beta   90.00
_cell.angle_gamma   90.00
#
_symmetry.space_group_name_H-M   'P 1'
#
loop_
_entity.id
_entity.type
_entity.pdbx_description
1 polymer ?
#
loop_
_entity_poly.entity_id
_entity_poly.type
_entity_poly.pdbx_seq_one_letter_code
_entity_poly.pdbx_strand_id
1 'polypeptide(L)'
;MLFRSANIANLYYTLLMLDKQLELVSDMETLTKDTWETMKVLIDSRRGYRSVSVQAAESNYYSVLTKKADLKRQIRETENTLSLLLGEQAQTIARGKIEAQSLPTSFSTGVGVQLLNNRADVHAAEMALAQCFYGVETARSRFYPSITISGTGAFTNSSGAGIVNPGKWLLSAVGSLVQPLFQNGRLIAGLRVAKAQYEQAYNTWQNAVLKAGSEVSNALVLYNSSEEKSQIEAKQIEVLQKNVEQTRELVGDAGSNYLDIITAQSSLLNVQLSKVADDFNKMQAVVNLYYALGGGAK
;
A
#
# COMPACT_ATOMS: atom_id res chain seq x y z
N MET A 1 -11.24 -1.29 8.30
CA MET A 1 -11.30 0.15 7.91
C MET A 1 -9.93 0.71 7.52
N LEU A 2 -8.88 0.49 8.28
CA LEU A 2 -7.51 0.98 8.04
C LEU A 2 -6.96 0.76 6.62
N PHE A 3 -7.16 -0.41 6.06
CA PHE A 3 -6.73 -0.76 4.70
C PHE A 3 -7.37 0.14 3.62
N ARG A 4 -8.64 0.50 3.81
CA ARG A 4 -9.35 1.37 2.86
C ARG A 4 -8.81 2.80 2.90
N SER A 5 -8.59 3.36 4.09
CA SER A 5 -8.14 4.75 4.25
C SER A 5 -6.75 4.95 3.66
N ALA A 6 -5.80 4.04 3.92
CA ALA A 6 -4.45 4.11 3.35
C ALA A 6 -4.47 3.96 1.81
N ASN A 7 -5.29 3.05 1.27
CA ASN A 7 -5.44 2.89 -0.17
C ASN A 7 -6.06 4.12 -0.84
N ILE A 8 -7.08 4.73 -0.24
CA ILE A 8 -7.71 5.96 -0.73
C ILE A 8 -6.68 7.10 -0.72
N ALA A 9 -5.91 7.26 0.36
CA ALA A 9 -4.87 8.28 0.45
C ALA A 9 -3.78 8.08 -0.62
N ASN A 10 -3.31 6.84 -0.81
CA ASN A 10 -2.32 6.53 -1.83
C ASN A 10 -2.84 6.82 -3.25
N LEU A 11 -4.08 6.46 -3.57
CA LEU A 11 -4.68 6.77 -4.88
C LEU A 11 -4.88 8.28 -5.08
N TYR A 12 -5.27 9.00 -4.02
CA TYR A 12 -5.39 10.45 -4.08
C TYR A 12 -4.04 11.12 -4.36
N TYR A 13 -2.98 10.73 -3.66
CA TYR A 13 -1.63 11.24 -3.92
C TYR A 13 -1.11 10.80 -5.29
N THR A 14 -1.48 9.63 -5.79
CA THR A 14 -1.18 9.20 -7.17
C THR A 14 -1.82 10.15 -8.18
N LEU A 15 -3.07 10.57 -7.97
CA LEU A 15 -3.72 11.55 -8.85
C LEU A 15 -3.00 12.90 -8.83
N LEU A 16 -2.58 13.40 -7.66
CA LEU A 16 -1.81 14.65 -7.56
C LEU A 16 -0.48 14.56 -8.30
N MET A 17 0.22 13.43 -8.18
CA MET A 17 1.46 13.16 -8.92
C MET A 17 1.22 13.19 -10.43
N LEU A 18 0.21 12.46 -10.92
CA LEU A 18 -0.12 12.37 -12.35
C LEU A 18 -0.52 13.72 -12.91
N ASP A 19 -1.26 14.54 -12.17
CA ASP A 19 -1.63 15.89 -12.58
C ASP A 19 -0.38 16.78 -12.73
N LYS A 20 0.56 16.70 -11.79
CA LYS A 20 1.82 17.45 -11.88
C LYS A 20 2.68 16.98 -13.05
N GLN A 21 2.74 15.68 -13.28
CA GLN A 21 3.41 15.14 -14.46
C GLN A 21 2.75 15.60 -15.77
N LEU A 22 1.41 15.66 -15.81
CA LEU A 22 0.67 16.16 -16.98
C LEU A 22 0.94 17.65 -17.24
N GLU A 23 1.04 18.46 -16.18
CA GLU A 23 1.44 19.87 -16.28
C GLU A 23 2.83 19.99 -16.91
N LEU A 24 3.85 19.31 -16.37
CA LEU A 24 5.22 19.33 -16.89
C LEU A 24 5.33 18.85 -18.34
N VAL A 25 4.62 17.79 -18.69
CA VAL A 25 4.60 17.28 -20.07
C VAL A 25 3.87 18.26 -21.02
N SER A 26 2.86 19.00 -20.54
CA SER A 26 2.18 20.02 -21.34
C SER A 26 3.09 21.24 -21.58
N ASP A 27 3.90 21.64 -20.60
CA ASP A 27 4.91 22.70 -20.77
C ASP A 27 5.97 22.26 -21.78
N MET A 28 6.43 21.00 -21.67
CA MET A 28 7.42 20.44 -22.59
C MET A 28 6.85 20.26 -24.01
N GLU A 29 5.57 19.96 -24.16
CA GLU A 29 4.90 19.93 -25.49
C GLU A 29 5.04 21.26 -26.20
N THR A 30 4.77 22.38 -25.49
CA THR A 30 4.92 23.72 -26.05
C THR A 30 6.37 23.99 -26.46
N LEU A 31 7.31 23.68 -25.59
CA LEU A 31 8.73 23.89 -25.83
C LEU A 31 9.28 23.06 -27.00
N THR A 32 8.89 21.80 -27.10
CA THR A 32 9.33 20.90 -28.20
C THR A 32 8.68 21.27 -29.52
N LYS A 33 7.44 21.74 -29.50
CA LYS A 33 6.73 22.26 -30.69
C LYS A 33 7.44 23.50 -31.24
N ASP A 34 7.72 24.48 -30.37
CA ASP A 34 8.45 25.69 -30.75
C ASP A 34 9.83 25.35 -31.35
N THR A 35 10.53 24.41 -30.77
CA THR A 35 11.82 23.94 -31.28
C THR A 35 11.69 23.33 -32.67
N TRP A 36 10.69 22.47 -32.89
CA TRP A 36 10.43 21.86 -34.19
C TRP A 36 10.06 22.91 -35.26
N GLU A 37 9.16 23.86 -34.93
CA GLU A 37 8.75 24.94 -35.84
C GLU A 37 9.93 25.86 -36.20
N THR A 38 10.75 26.22 -35.22
CA THR A 38 11.98 27.02 -35.44
C THR A 38 12.95 26.30 -36.38
N MET A 39 13.14 24.99 -36.18
CA MET A 39 14.01 24.21 -37.06
C MET A 39 13.51 24.10 -38.50
N LYS A 40 12.18 24.05 -38.71
CA LYS A 40 11.60 24.10 -40.06
C LYS A 40 11.93 25.42 -40.78
N VAL A 41 11.72 26.55 -40.12
CA VAL A 41 11.99 27.86 -40.68
C VAL A 41 13.48 28.04 -41.02
N LEU A 42 14.38 27.52 -40.19
CA LEU A 42 15.84 27.61 -40.40
C LEU A 42 16.31 26.77 -41.59
N ILE A 43 15.68 25.62 -41.85
CA ILE A 43 16.00 24.80 -43.03
C ILE A 43 15.58 25.49 -44.33
N ASP A 44 14.39 26.11 -44.34
CA ASP A 44 13.90 26.83 -45.54
C ASP A 44 14.71 28.05 -45.85
N SER A 45 15.32 28.69 -44.86
CA SER A 45 16.08 29.94 -45.02
C SER A 45 17.60 29.76 -45.28
N ARG A 46 18.18 28.62 -44.96
CA ARG A 46 19.64 28.36 -45.08
C ARG A 46 19.94 27.02 -45.76
N ARG A 47 20.57 27.08 -46.96
CA ARG A 47 21.11 25.88 -47.63
C ARG A 47 22.27 25.27 -46.80
N GLY A 48 22.01 24.26 -46.00
CA GLY A 48 23.05 23.57 -45.23
C GLY A 48 22.59 22.82 -44.01
N TYR A 49 21.33 23.02 -43.58
CA TYR A 49 20.76 22.25 -42.51
C TYR A 49 20.25 20.87 -42.96
N ARG A 50 20.55 19.83 -42.21
CA ARG A 50 20.17 18.46 -42.60
C ARG A 50 18.69 18.24 -42.21
N SER A 51 17.88 17.73 -43.12
CA SER A 51 16.49 17.28 -42.87
C SER A 51 16.35 16.32 -41.66
N VAL A 52 17.46 15.61 -41.35
CA VAL A 52 17.53 14.71 -40.19
C VAL A 52 17.29 15.42 -38.85
N SER A 53 17.73 16.69 -38.68
CA SER A 53 17.53 17.44 -37.44
C SER A 53 16.09 17.84 -37.23
N VAL A 54 15.34 18.18 -38.28
CA VAL A 54 13.89 18.45 -38.20
C VAL A 54 13.12 17.20 -37.89
N GLN A 55 13.48 16.07 -38.53
CA GLN A 55 12.85 14.76 -38.24
C GLN A 55 13.08 14.33 -36.81
N ALA A 56 14.28 14.57 -36.25
CA ALA A 56 14.55 14.29 -34.84
C ALA A 56 13.71 15.16 -33.89
N ALA A 57 13.58 16.47 -34.18
CA ALA A 57 12.74 17.38 -33.40
C ALA A 57 11.24 16.99 -33.48
N GLU A 58 10.77 16.64 -34.68
CA GLU A 58 9.42 16.16 -34.91
C GLU A 58 9.14 14.86 -34.12
N SER A 59 10.06 13.90 -34.18
CA SER A 59 9.98 12.66 -33.41
C SER A 59 9.94 12.91 -31.89
N ASN A 60 10.76 13.86 -31.40
CA ASN A 60 10.75 14.24 -29.98
C ASN A 60 9.40 14.86 -29.58
N TYR A 61 8.84 15.74 -30.39
CA TYR A 61 7.51 16.32 -30.18
C TYR A 61 6.42 15.22 -30.08
N TYR A 62 6.40 14.28 -31.03
CA TYR A 62 5.43 13.17 -30.97
C TYR A 62 5.63 12.26 -29.77
N SER A 63 6.87 12.06 -29.32
CA SER A 63 7.18 11.32 -28.09
C SER A 63 6.54 11.98 -26.86
N VAL A 64 6.60 13.32 -26.77
CA VAL A 64 5.96 14.07 -25.69
C VAL A 64 4.44 13.96 -25.76
N LEU A 65 3.85 14.02 -26.97
CA LEU A 65 2.40 13.83 -27.15
C LEU A 65 1.94 12.43 -26.70
N THR A 66 2.73 11.41 -27.00
CA THR A 66 2.43 10.04 -26.55
C THR A 66 2.44 9.95 -25.03
N LYS A 67 3.46 10.51 -24.36
CA LYS A 67 3.52 10.58 -22.89
C LYS A 67 2.30 11.31 -22.31
N LYS A 68 1.87 12.43 -22.95
CA LYS A 68 0.68 13.17 -22.52
C LYS A 68 -0.60 12.34 -22.62
N ALA A 69 -0.76 11.57 -23.70
CA ALA A 69 -1.90 10.68 -23.87
C ALA A 69 -1.92 9.56 -22.81
N ASP A 70 -0.75 8.97 -22.52
CA ASP A 70 -0.62 7.96 -21.49
C ASP A 70 -0.95 8.48 -20.09
N LEU A 71 -0.49 9.68 -19.72
CA LEU A 71 -0.82 10.30 -18.45
C LEU A 71 -2.32 10.57 -18.31
N LYS A 72 -2.98 11.08 -19.36
CA LYS A 72 -4.43 11.27 -19.35
C LYS A 72 -5.19 9.96 -19.13
N ARG A 73 -4.75 8.88 -19.76
CA ARG A 73 -5.32 7.54 -19.55
C ARG A 73 -5.12 7.09 -18.10
N GLN A 74 -3.90 7.21 -17.54
CA GLN A 74 -3.59 6.82 -16.17
C GLN A 74 -4.40 7.62 -15.14
N ILE A 75 -4.57 8.93 -15.35
CA ILE A 75 -5.44 9.77 -14.51
C ILE A 75 -6.84 9.19 -14.49
N ARG A 76 -7.42 8.88 -15.66
CA ARG A 76 -8.79 8.38 -15.74
C ARG A 76 -8.95 6.99 -15.10
N GLU A 77 -7.99 6.09 -15.30
CA GLU A 77 -7.96 4.77 -14.67
C GLU A 77 -7.89 4.89 -13.13
N THR A 78 -7.08 5.83 -12.63
CA THR A 78 -6.95 6.07 -11.19
C THR A 78 -8.22 6.70 -10.61
N GLU A 79 -8.86 7.65 -11.31
CA GLU A 79 -10.16 8.22 -10.93
C GLU A 79 -11.24 7.14 -10.84
N ASN A 80 -11.30 6.26 -11.84
CA ASN A 80 -12.23 5.14 -11.85
C ASN A 80 -12.01 4.19 -10.66
N THR A 81 -10.74 3.89 -10.35
CA THR A 81 -10.38 3.04 -9.22
C THR A 81 -10.76 3.68 -7.89
N LEU A 82 -10.54 4.99 -7.76
CA LEU A 82 -10.90 5.72 -6.55
C LEU A 82 -12.42 5.83 -6.39
N SER A 83 -13.16 6.12 -7.48
CA SER A 83 -14.64 6.13 -7.49
C SER A 83 -15.20 4.77 -7.06
N LEU A 84 -14.63 3.66 -7.56
CA LEU A 84 -15.04 2.31 -7.16
C LEU A 84 -14.83 2.06 -5.65
N LEU A 85 -13.71 2.52 -5.09
CA LEU A 85 -13.44 2.39 -3.64
C LEU A 85 -14.38 3.25 -2.79
N LEU A 86 -14.84 4.40 -3.31
CA LEU A 86 -15.82 5.26 -2.66
C LEU A 86 -17.24 4.69 -2.78
N GLY A 87 -17.47 3.74 -3.69
CA GLY A 87 -18.80 3.17 -3.98
C GLY A 87 -19.63 4.06 -4.90
N GLU A 88 -18.98 4.91 -5.69
CA GLU A 88 -19.60 5.86 -6.60
C GLU A 88 -19.40 5.44 -8.06
N GLN A 89 -20.21 6.01 -8.95
CA GLN A 89 -20.00 5.84 -10.39
C GLN A 89 -18.72 6.54 -10.83
N ALA A 90 -18.10 6.05 -11.91
CA ALA A 90 -16.88 6.63 -12.48
C ALA A 90 -17.06 8.11 -12.81
N GLN A 91 -16.38 8.98 -12.08
CA GLN A 91 -16.47 10.44 -12.20
C GLN A 91 -15.09 11.09 -12.09
N THR A 92 -15.01 12.35 -12.45
CA THR A 92 -13.83 13.19 -12.21
C THR A 92 -13.81 13.63 -10.75
N ILE A 93 -12.68 13.43 -10.08
CA ILE A 93 -12.53 13.71 -8.67
C ILE A 93 -11.87 15.09 -8.49
N ALA A 94 -12.57 15.98 -7.77
CA ALA A 94 -12.03 17.29 -7.41
C ALA A 94 -10.83 17.11 -6.45
N ARG A 95 -9.72 17.77 -6.75
CA ARG A 95 -8.45 17.63 -5.99
C ARG A 95 -7.63 18.91 -5.99
N GLY A 96 -6.73 19.00 -5.01
CA GLY A 96 -5.79 20.12 -4.89
C GLY A 96 -4.51 19.89 -5.72
N LYS A 97 -3.47 20.68 -5.39
CA LYS A 97 -2.13 20.53 -5.98
C LYS A 97 -1.20 19.79 -5.03
N ILE A 98 -0.21 19.09 -5.58
CA ILE A 98 0.76 18.32 -4.80
C ILE A 98 1.61 19.23 -3.89
N GLU A 99 1.94 20.43 -4.34
CA GLU A 99 2.74 21.41 -3.59
C GLU A 99 2.00 21.99 -2.38
N ALA A 100 0.67 21.92 -2.35
CA ALA A 100 -0.14 22.39 -1.24
C ALA A 100 -0.21 21.39 -0.07
N GLN A 101 0.35 20.19 -0.24
CA GLN A 101 0.31 19.16 0.79
C GLN A 101 1.42 19.38 1.82
N SER A 102 1.05 19.44 3.10
CA SER A 102 2.02 19.51 4.21
C SER A 102 2.27 18.12 4.78
N LEU A 103 3.52 17.69 4.77
CA LEU A 103 3.95 16.45 5.39
C LEU A 103 4.65 16.72 6.73
N PRO A 104 4.58 15.80 7.70
CA PRO A 104 5.43 15.85 8.87
C PRO A 104 6.91 15.86 8.46
N THR A 105 7.69 16.78 9.02
CA THR A 105 9.09 16.98 8.65
C THR A 105 10.09 16.13 9.42
N SER A 106 9.65 15.47 10.49
CA SER A 106 10.52 14.63 11.31
C SER A 106 9.79 13.39 11.82
N PHE A 107 10.38 12.25 11.60
CA PHE A 107 9.96 10.98 12.20
C PHE A 107 11.01 10.59 13.24
N SER A 108 10.59 10.36 14.51
CA SER A 108 11.49 9.82 15.51
C SER A 108 11.84 8.36 15.13
N THR A 109 13.14 8.11 14.95
CA THR A 109 13.68 6.76 14.79
C THR A 109 13.58 6.05 16.14
N GLY A 110 12.73 5.06 16.25
CA GLY A 110 12.54 4.26 17.45
C GLY A 110 11.07 3.95 17.67
N VAL A 111 10.52 3.10 16.80
CA VAL A 111 9.16 2.58 17.00
C VAL A 111 9.23 1.54 18.10
N GLY A 112 8.71 1.89 19.29
CA GLY A 112 8.57 0.93 20.38
C GLY A 112 7.69 -0.25 19.93
N VAL A 113 8.10 -1.47 20.28
CA VAL A 113 7.32 -2.71 20.00
C VAL A 113 5.87 -2.58 20.46
N GLN A 114 5.59 -1.73 21.45
CA GLN A 114 4.23 -1.43 21.94
C GLN A 114 3.30 -0.83 20.88
N LEU A 115 3.82 -0.08 19.90
CA LEU A 115 3.00 0.46 18.80
C LEU A 115 2.54 -0.64 17.83
N LEU A 116 3.28 -1.74 17.72
CA LEU A 116 2.89 -2.87 16.90
C LEU A 116 1.66 -3.61 17.46
N ASN A 117 1.38 -3.49 18.76
CA ASN A 117 0.17 -4.06 19.37
C ASN A 117 -1.13 -3.42 18.85
N ASN A 118 -1.06 -2.22 18.29
CA ASN A 118 -2.21 -1.56 17.68
C ASN A 118 -2.56 -2.13 16.30
N ARG A 119 -1.73 -2.98 15.75
CA ARG A 119 -1.97 -3.61 14.44
C ARG A 119 -2.93 -4.77 14.56
N ALA A 120 -3.98 -4.73 13.76
CA ALA A 120 -5.02 -5.76 13.77
C ALA A 120 -4.50 -7.15 13.34
N ASP A 121 -3.52 -7.21 12.43
CA ASP A 121 -2.91 -8.47 11.97
C ASP A 121 -2.02 -9.11 13.03
N VAL A 122 -1.22 -8.31 13.75
CA VAL A 122 -0.39 -8.79 14.87
C VAL A 122 -1.27 -9.26 16.01
N HIS A 123 -2.31 -8.48 16.35
CA HIS A 123 -3.26 -8.85 17.40
C HIS A 123 -4.06 -10.11 17.04
N ALA A 124 -4.48 -10.26 15.80
CA ALA A 124 -5.16 -11.48 15.34
C ALA A 124 -4.25 -12.71 15.45
N ALA A 125 -2.97 -12.59 15.10
CA ALA A 125 -2.00 -13.68 15.24
C ALA A 125 -1.73 -14.02 16.71
N GLU A 126 -1.70 -13.03 17.61
CA GLU A 126 -1.59 -13.21 19.06
C GLU A 126 -2.80 -13.95 19.64
N MET A 127 -4.01 -13.57 19.23
CA MET A 127 -5.24 -14.26 19.66
C MET A 127 -5.28 -15.71 19.14
N ALA A 128 -4.81 -15.97 17.93
CA ALA A 128 -4.69 -17.33 17.40
C ALA A 128 -3.66 -18.16 18.18
N LEU A 129 -2.56 -17.54 18.59
CA LEU A 129 -1.57 -18.18 19.46
C LEU A 129 -2.16 -18.53 20.83
N ALA A 130 -2.89 -17.59 21.45
CA ALA A 130 -3.60 -17.81 22.70
C ALA A 130 -4.61 -18.96 22.58
N GLN A 131 -5.36 -19.02 21.49
CA GLN A 131 -6.30 -20.13 21.22
C GLN A 131 -5.57 -21.48 21.16
N CYS A 132 -4.44 -21.57 20.46
CA CYS A 132 -3.65 -22.80 20.39
C CYS A 132 -3.05 -23.16 21.75
N PHE A 133 -2.62 -22.19 22.57
CA PHE A 133 -2.19 -22.41 23.94
C PHE A 133 -3.26 -23.11 24.78
N TYR A 134 -4.47 -22.56 24.79
CA TYR A 134 -5.60 -23.19 25.48
C TYR A 134 -6.01 -24.54 24.87
N GLY A 135 -5.76 -24.72 23.56
CA GLY A 135 -5.90 -26.02 22.89
C GLY A 135 -4.98 -27.09 23.46
N VAL A 136 -3.72 -26.75 23.79
CA VAL A 136 -2.77 -27.66 24.47
C VAL A 136 -3.27 -27.98 25.86
N GLU A 137 -3.72 -26.99 26.64
CA GLU A 137 -4.26 -27.22 27.99
C GLU A 137 -5.52 -28.10 27.95
N THR A 138 -6.39 -27.90 26.97
CA THR A 138 -7.55 -28.77 26.73
C THR A 138 -7.13 -30.20 26.39
N ALA A 139 -6.08 -30.38 25.57
CA ALA A 139 -5.56 -31.70 25.27
C ALA A 139 -4.92 -32.38 26.51
N ARG A 140 -4.28 -31.61 27.39
CA ARG A 140 -3.77 -32.08 28.68
C ARG A 140 -4.88 -32.47 29.64
N SER A 141 -5.96 -31.70 29.73
CA SER A 141 -7.10 -31.96 30.64
C SER A 141 -7.75 -33.32 30.37
N ARG A 142 -7.70 -33.79 29.11
CA ARG A 142 -8.27 -35.11 28.74
C ARG A 142 -7.53 -36.32 29.38
N PHE A 143 -6.36 -36.11 29.96
CA PHE A 143 -5.65 -37.14 30.72
C PHE A 143 -6.16 -37.27 32.18
N TYR A 144 -6.95 -36.31 32.66
CA TYR A 144 -7.52 -36.33 34.01
C TYR A 144 -8.95 -36.89 33.99
N PRO A 145 -9.43 -37.37 35.14
CA PRO A 145 -10.81 -37.82 35.26
C PRO A 145 -11.79 -36.72 34.97
N SER A 146 -12.84 -37.03 34.19
CA SER A 146 -13.94 -36.10 33.96
C SER A 146 -15.10 -36.39 34.93
N ILE A 147 -15.62 -35.34 35.56
CA ILE A 147 -16.78 -35.42 36.43
C ILE A 147 -17.96 -34.88 35.66
N THR A 148 -18.98 -35.70 35.44
CA THR A 148 -20.22 -35.30 34.82
C THR A 148 -21.37 -35.37 35.83
N ILE A 149 -22.06 -34.26 36.04
CA ILE A 149 -23.27 -34.20 36.88
C ILE A 149 -24.45 -34.00 35.94
N SER A 150 -25.37 -34.95 35.92
CA SER A 150 -26.63 -34.87 35.16
C SER A 150 -27.81 -34.87 36.08
N GLY A 151 -28.74 -33.93 35.84
CA GLY A 151 -30.00 -33.87 36.57
C GLY A 151 -31.16 -34.01 35.59
N THR A 152 -32.11 -34.87 35.90
CA THR A 152 -33.35 -34.99 35.13
C THR A 152 -34.56 -34.75 36.04
N GLY A 153 -35.46 -33.87 35.60
CA GLY A 153 -36.76 -33.65 36.19
C GLY A 153 -37.85 -34.21 35.27
N ALA A 154 -38.69 -35.09 35.79
CA ALA A 154 -39.80 -35.65 35.03
C ALA A 154 -41.08 -35.65 35.83
N PHE A 155 -42.21 -35.49 35.15
CA PHE A 155 -43.54 -35.71 35.70
C PHE A 155 -43.94 -37.11 35.34
N THR A 156 -44.28 -37.92 36.33
CA THR A 156 -44.82 -39.25 36.10
C THR A 156 -46.35 -39.28 36.40
N ASN A 157 -47.09 -39.69 35.39
CA ASN A 157 -48.53 -39.92 35.55
C ASN A 157 -48.85 -41.38 35.23
N SER A 158 -49.46 -42.09 36.18
CA SER A 158 -49.77 -43.54 36.06
C SER A 158 -51.06 -43.86 35.33
N SER A 159 -51.81 -42.87 34.85
CA SER A 159 -53.06 -43.07 34.17
C SER A 159 -53.29 -42.04 33.09
N GLY A 160 -52.99 -42.35 31.89
CA GLY A 160 -53.05 -41.64 30.61
C GLY A 160 -53.98 -40.43 30.38
N ALA A 161 -54.50 -39.80 31.36
CA ALA A 161 -55.39 -38.66 31.30
C ALA A 161 -54.87 -37.50 32.14
N GLY A 162 -54.13 -36.57 31.50
CA GLY A 162 -53.78 -35.27 32.06
C GLY A 162 -52.91 -35.27 33.32
N ILE A 163 -52.32 -34.12 33.67
CA ILE A 163 -51.54 -33.91 34.90
C ILE A 163 -52.50 -33.83 36.05
N VAL A 164 -52.86 -34.99 36.70
CA VAL A 164 -53.85 -35.08 37.77
C VAL A 164 -53.28 -34.89 39.18
N ASN A 165 -51.90 -34.93 39.32
CA ASN A 165 -51.29 -34.75 40.63
C ASN A 165 -49.93 -34.06 40.53
N PRO A 166 -49.84 -32.77 40.84
CA PRO A 166 -48.61 -32.02 40.81
C PRO A 166 -47.54 -32.42 41.85
N GLY A 167 -47.86 -33.35 42.75
CA GLY A 167 -46.92 -33.81 43.79
C GLY A 167 -46.02 -34.96 43.39
N LYS A 168 -46.15 -35.51 42.18
CA LYS A 168 -45.29 -36.61 41.72
C LYS A 168 -44.16 -36.10 40.78
N TRP A 169 -43.31 -35.24 41.30
CA TRP A 169 -42.07 -34.87 40.66
C TRP A 169 -41.05 -35.98 40.94
N LEU A 170 -40.42 -36.45 39.86
CA LEU A 170 -39.22 -37.29 39.95
C LEU A 170 -38.03 -36.41 39.64
N LEU A 171 -37.22 -36.11 40.62
CA LEU A 171 -35.96 -35.46 40.48
C LEU A 171 -34.86 -36.51 40.68
N SER A 172 -34.02 -36.75 39.68
CA SER A 172 -32.88 -37.60 39.83
C SER A 172 -31.60 -36.79 39.48
N ALA A 173 -30.60 -36.87 40.32
CA ALA A 173 -29.27 -36.34 40.08
C ALA A 173 -28.27 -37.50 40.11
N VAL A 174 -27.48 -37.63 39.04
CA VAL A 174 -26.46 -38.69 38.95
C VAL A 174 -25.09 -38.03 38.68
N GLY A 175 -24.13 -38.28 39.54
CA GLY A 175 -22.74 -37.95 39.35
C GLY A 175 -21.96 -39.13 38.78
N SER A 176 -21.22 -38.96 37.70
CA SER A 176 -20.32 -39.97 37.17
C SER A 176 -18.89 -39.46 37.08
N LEU A 177 -17.91 -40.31 37.47
CA LEU A 177 -16.47 -40.05 37.31
C LEU A 177 -15.96 -41.03 36.27
N VAL A 178 -15.38 -40.53 35.18
CA VAL A 178 -14.86 -41.33 34.08
C VAL A 178 -13.39 -40.93 33.81
N GLN A 179 -12.49 -41.90 33.86
CA GLN A 179 -11.11 -41.71 33.45
C GLN A 179 -10.76 -42.70 32.35
N PRO A 180 -10.32 -42.24 31.16
CA PRO A 180 -9.88 -43.13 30.11
C PRO A 180 -8.48 -43.63 30.38
N LEU A 181 -8.30 -44.93 30.63
CA LEU A 181 -7.01 -45.57 30.88
C LEU A 181 -6.35 -46.08 29.58
N PHE A 182 -7.13 -46.59 28.64
CA PHE A 182 -6.66 -47.15 27.39
C PHE A 182 -7.43 -46.57 26.19
N GLN A 183 -6.77 -45.78 25.36
CA GLN A 183 -7.34 -45.19 24.18
C GLN A 183 -6.46 -45.36 22.91
N ASN A 184 -5.75 -46.45 22.78
CA ASN A 184 -4.90 -46.80 21.62
C ASN A 184 -3.97 -45.64 21.17
N GLY A 185 -3.39 -44.91 22.12
CA GLY A 185 -2.49 -43.77 21.86
C GLY A 185 -3.17 -42.47 21.43
N ARG A 186 -4.52 -42.43 21.29
CA ARG A 186 -5.23 -41.26 20.76
C ARG A 186 -5.04 -39.98 21.59
N LEU A 187 -4.94 -40.09 22.93
CA LEU A 187 -4.69 -38.94 23.79
C LEU A 187 -3.28 -38.38 23.60
N ILE A 188 -2.28 -39.27 23.49
CA ILE A 188 -0.89 -38.85 23.24
C ILE A 188 -0.74 -38.20 21.87
N ALA A 189 -1.35 -38.80 20.83
CA ALA A 189 -1.39 -38.21 19.48
C ALA A 189 -2.06 -36.84 19.48
N GLY A 190 -3.24 -36.71 20.13
CA GLY A 190 -3.97 -35.46 20.26
C GLY A 190 -3.14 -34.35 20.94
N LEU A 191 -2.40 -34.68 22.02
CA LEU A 191 -1.52 -33.71 22.67
C LEU A 191 -0.32 -33.33 21.80
N ARG A 192 0.26 -34.25 21.03
CA ARG A 192 1.33 -33.96 20.09
C ARG A 192 0.86 -33.03 18.97
N VAL A 193 -0.33 -33.28 18.40
CA VAL A 193 -0.94 -32.41 17.40
C VAL A 193 -1.19 -31.02 17.96
N ALA A 194 -1.77 -30.90 19.17
CA ALA A 194 -2.03 -29.61 19.80
C ALA A 194 -0.72 -28.81 20.04
N LYS A 195 0.35 -29.47 20.47
CA LYS A 195 1.68 -28.84 20.64
C LYS A 195 2.26 -28.37 19.30
N ALA A 196 2.16 -29.17 18.24
CA ALA A 196 2.63 -28.78 16.90
C ALA A 196 1.82 -27.58 16.35
N GLN A 197 0.51 -27.54 16.60
CA GLN A 197 -0.33 -26.39 16.24
C GLN A 197 0.06 -25.12 17.03
N TYR A 198 0.40 -25.24 18.30
CA TYR A 198 0.92 -24.13 19.09
C TYR A 198 2.24 -23.59 18.54
N GLU A 199 3.18 -24.46 18.20
CA GLU A 199 4.47 -24.07 17.59
C GLU A 199 4.24 -23.38 16.22
N GLN A 200 3.33 -23.88 15.42
CA GLN A 200 2.94 -23.25 14.16
C GLN A 200 2.35 -21.86 14.38
N ALA A 201 1.44 -21.70 15.33
CA ALA A 201 0.83 -20.42 15.68
C ALA A 201 1.87 -19.44 16.24
N TYR A 202 2.83 -19.91 17.06
CA TYR A 202 3.94 -19.11 17.57
C TYR A 202 4.81 -18.56 16.43
N ASN A 203 5.21 -19.41 15.49
CA ASN A 203 5.99 -18.98 14.33
C ASN A 203 5.20 -18.01 13.45
N THR A 204 3.89 -18.19 13.30
CA THR A 204 3.01 -17.26 12.55
C THR A 204 2.94 -15.89 13.22
N TRP A 205 2.78 -15.85 14.54
CA TRP A 205 2.81 -14.60 15.32
C TRP A 205 4.17 -13.91 15.23
N GLN A 206 5.26 -14.65 15.39
CA GLN A 206 6.62 -14.12 15.27
C GLN A 206 6.85 -13.49 13.87
N ASN A 207 6.42 -14.19 12.82
CA ASN A 207 6.50 -13.65 11.46
C ASN A 207 5.67 -12.39 11.27
N ALA A 208 4.47 -12.28 11.87
CA ALA A 208 3.64 -11.08 11.81
C ALA A 208 4.35 -9.88 12.46
N VAL A 209 4.99 -10.08 13.61
CA VAL A 209 5.77 -9.05 14.32
C VAL A 209 6.99 -8.60 13.48
N LEU A 210 7.75 -9.56 12.93
CA LEU A 210 8.93 -9.27 12.11
C LEU A 210 8.53 -8.52 10.82
N LYS A 211 7.44 -8.95 10.18
CA LYS A 211 6.89 -8.28 9.00
C LYS A 211 6.48 -6.85 9.31
N ALA A 212 5.80 -6.62 10.42
CA ALA A 212 5.41 -5.28 10.85
C ALA A 212 6.64 -4.38 11.08
N GLY A 213 7.69 -4.87 11.72
CA GLY A 213 8.95 -4.15 11.89
C GLY A 213 9.64 -3.82 10.56
N SER A 214 9.64 -4.79 9.63
CA SER A 214 10.19 -4.58 8.29
C SER A 214 9.42 -3.53 7.49
N GLU A 215 8.09 -3.52 7.57
CA GLU A 215 7.24 -2.51 6.90
C GLU A 215 7.53 -1.10 7.40
N VAL A 216 7.71 -0.91 8.72
CA VAL A 216 8.12 0.37 9.30
C VAL A 216 9.50 0.80 8.80
N SER A 217 10.48 -0.12 8.84
CA SER A 217 11.83 0.14 8.36
C SER A 217 11.84 0.54 6.88
N ASN A 218 11.11 -0.21 6.04
CA ASN A 218 11.01 0.07 4.61
C ASN A 218 10.36 1.43 4.33
N ALA A 219 9.33 1.81 5.08
CA ALA A 219 8.69 3.11 4.94
C ALA A 219 9.65 4.26 5.30
N LEU A 220 10.44 4.12 6.37
CA LEU A 220 11.44 5.11 6.76
C LEU A 220 12.59 5.22 5.73
N VAL A 221 13.08 4.09 5.22
CA VAL A 221 14.11 4.06 4.19
C VAL A 221 13.60 4.72 2.90
N LEU A 222 12.37 4.41 2.49
CA LEU A 222 11.75 5.02 1.32
C LEU A 222 11.65 6.55 1.49
N TYR A 223 11.17 7.02 2.65
CA TYR A 223 11.08 8.45 2.94
C TYR A 223 12.42 9.15 2.83
N ASN A 224 13.45 8.65 3.54
CA ASN A 224 14.77 9.27 3.57
C ASN A 224 15.44 9.27 2.19
N SER A 225 15.36 8.13 1.48
CA SER A 225 15.92 8.01 0.13
C SER A 225 15.24 8.95 -0.87
N SER A 226 13.91 9.05 -0.82
CA SER A 226 13.16 9.93 -1.72
C SER A 226 13.38 11.41 -1.39
N GLU A 227 13.57 11.76 -0.11
CA GLU A 227 13.95 13.12 0.31
C GLU A 227 15.32 13.51 -0.23
N GLU A 228 16.32 12.63 -0.06
CA GLU A 228 17.67 12.86 -0.57
C GLU A 228 17.69 13.01 -2.10
N LYS A 229 17.01 12.13 -2.81
CA LYS A 229 16.88 12.19 -4.27
C LYS A 229 16.21 13.48 -4.73
N SER A 230 15.06 13.83 -4.13
CA SER A 230 14.33 15.06 -4.48
C SER A 230 15.18 16.31 -4.33
N GLN A 231 16.06 16.38 -3.31
CA GLN A 231 17.01 17.48 -3.12
C GLN A 231 18.12 17.51 -4.20
N ILE A 232 18.64 16.34 -4.60
CA ILE A 232 19.65 16.23 -5.66
C ILE A 232 19.01 16.61 -7.00
N GLU A 233 17.83 16.07 -7.31
CA GLU A 233 17.10 16.34 -8.55
C GLU A 233 16.68 17.81 -8.68
N ALA A 234 16.37 18.49 -7.58
CA ALA A 234 16.10 19.92 -7.61
C ALA A 234 17.31 20.72 -8.12
N LYS A 235 18.53 20.39 -7.67
CA LYS A 235 19.76 21.00 -8.16
C LYS A 235 20.05 20.64 -9.62
N GLN A 236 19.77 19.39 -9.98
CA GLN A 236 19.94 18.91 -11.35
C GLN A 236 19.00 19.62 -12.32
N ILE A 237 17.74 19.84 -11.92
CA ILE A 237 16.74 20.59 -12.70
C ILE A 237 17.24 22.03 -12.97
N GLU A 238 17.79 22.71 -11.96
CA GLU A 238 18.33 24.07 -12.12
C GLU A 238 19.46 24.11 -13.16
N VAL A 239 20.36 23.15 -13.13
CA VAL A 239 21.45 23.03 -14.10
C VAL A 239 20.91 22.74 -15.51
N LEU A 240 19.95 21.81 -15.62
CA LEU A 240 19.38 21.42 -16.90
C LEU A 240 18.50 22.53 -17.51
N GLN A 241 17.81 23.34 -16.70
CA GLN A 241 17.07 24.51 -17.16
C GLN A 241 18.01 25.52 -17.80
N LYS A 242 19.12 25.85 -17.14
CA LYS A 242 20.15 26.71 -17.70
C LYS A 242 20.75 26.15 -19.00
N ASN A 243 20.98 24.84 -19.04
CA ASN A 243 21.48 24.16 -20.23
C ASN A 243 20.51 24.27 -21.41
N VAL A 244 19.21 24.04 -21.18
CA VAL A 244 18.17 24.19 -22.21
C VAL A 244 18.09 25.62 -22.70
N GLU A 245 18.15 26.63 -21.82
CA GLU A 245 18.17 28.05 -22.18
C GLU A 245 19.35 28.42 -23.03
N GLN A 246 20.59 28.09 -22.59
CA GLN A 246 21.83 28.34 -23.33
C GLN A 246 21.87 27.63 -24.70
N THR A 247 21.42 26.37 -24.73
CA THR A 247 21.37 25.60 -25.97
C THR A 247 20.36 26.20 -26.97
N ARG A 248 19.25 26.76 -26.45
CA ARG A 248 18.25 27.46 -27.26
C ARG A 248 18.79 28.77 -27.86
N GLU A 249 19.54 29.53 -27.10
CA GLU A 249 20.18 30.78 -27.60
C GLU A 249 21.19 30.50 -28.72
N LEU A 250 21.90 29.38 -28.66
CA LEU A 250 22.85 28.96 -29.69
C LEU A 250 22.15 28.44 -30.96
N VAL A 251 20.83 28.24 -30.97
CA VAL A 251 20.08 27.84 -32.15
C VAL A 251 20.12 28.96 -33.20
N GLY A 252 20.83 28.75 -34.28
CA GLY A 252 21.00 29.72 -35.34
C GLY A 252 22.47 30.11 -35.64
N ASP A 253 23.39 29.79 -34.76
CA ASP A 253 24.80 29.96 -35.03
C ASP A 253 25.37 28.83 -35.90
N ALA A 254 26.32 29.16 -36.76
CA ALA A 254 26.91 28.26 -37.77
C ALA A 254 27.80 27.16 -37.15
N GLY A 255 27.28 26.36 -36.23
CA GLY A 255 28.01 25.30 -35.52
C GLY A 255 27.20 24.64 -34.44
N SER A 256 25.98 25.12 -34.16
CA SER A 256 25.13 24.56 -33.14
C SER A 256 24.60 23.18 -33.54
N ASN A 257 24.80 22.22 -32.62
CA ASN A 257 24.30 20.87 -32.78
C ASN A 257 22.84 20.78 -32.23
N TYR A 258 21.85 20.76 -33.13
CA TYR A 258 20.43 20.68 -32.72
C TYR A 258 20.09 19.43 -31.89
N LEU A 259 20.93 18.39 -31.94
CA LEU A 259 20.77 17.20 -31.12
C LEU A 259 20.97 17.54 -29.63
N ASP A 260 21.78 18.53 -29.32
CA ASP A 260 22.08 18.94 -27.95
C ASP A 260 20.84 19.55 -27.29
N ILE A 261 20.05 20.37 -28.03
CA ILE A 261 18.79 20.92 -27.46
C ILE A 261 17.75 19.84 -27.22
N ILE A 262 17.58 18.89 -28.16
CA ILE A 262 16.65 17.78 -27.99
C ILE A 262 17.05 16.91 -26.80
N THR A 263 18.35 16.65 -26.65
CA THR A 263 18.91 15.89 -25.53
C THR A 263 18.71 16.61 -24.19
N ALA A 264 18.99 17.93 -24.17
CA ALA A 264 18.78 18.76 -22.97
C ALA A 264 17.31 18.82 -22.54
N GLN A 265 16.40 19.02 -23.50
CA GLN A 265 14.95 19.02 -23.23
C GLN A 265 14.46 17.66 -22.71
N SER A 266 14.89 16.58 -23.33
CA SER A 266 14.51 15.22 -22.90
C SER A 266 15.07 14.90 -21.51
N SER A 267 16.32 15.32 -21.22
CA SER A 267 16.94 15.14 -19.92
C SER A 267 16.22 15.95 -18.83
N LEU A 268 15.89 17.21 -19.12
CA LEU A 268 15.15 18.07 -18.20
C LEU A 268 13.78 17.43 -17.85
N LEU A 269 13.01 17.03 -18.85
CA LEU A 269 11.69 16.41 -18.63
C LEU A 269 11.83 15.14 -17.78
N ASN A 270 12.79 14.27 -18.08
CA ASN A 270 12.96 13.03 -17.34
C ASN A 270 13.28 13.28 -15.86
N VAL A 271 14.17 14.22 -15.55
CA VAL A 271 14.51 14.56 -14.16
C VAL A 271 13.35 15.24 -13.44
N GLN A 272 12.59 16.11 -14.12
CA GLN A 272 11.37 16.70 -13.55
C GLN A 272 10.32 15.64 -13.21
N LEU A 273 10.10 14.68 -14.10
CA LEU A 273 9.15 13.57 -13.85
C LEU A 273 9.63 12.67 -12.72
N SER A 274 10.96 12.38 -12.64
CA SER A 274 11.56 11.65 -11.52
C SER A 274 11.33 12.36 -10.18
N LYS A 275 11.62 13.66 -10.14
CA LYS A 275 11.42 14.46 -8.92
C LYS A 275 9.98 14.41 -8.42
N VAL A 276 9.00 14.56 -9.32
CA VAL A 276 7.59 14.44 -8.96
C VAL A 276 7.26 13.04 -8.42
N ALA A 277 7.85 11.99 -9.01
CA ALA A 277 7.69 10.63 -8.51
C ALA A 277 8.33 10.44 -7.12
N ASP A 278 9.51 11.01 -6.86
CA ASP A 278 10.15 10.91 -5.55
C ASP A 278 9.44 11.78 -4.49
N ASP A 279 8.87 12.93 -4.86
CA ASP A 279 7.98 13.71 -3.97
C ASP A 279 6.71 12.92 -3.62
N PHE A 280 6.13 12.20 -4.57
CA PHE A 280 5.03 11.28 -4.31
C PHE A 280 5.47 10.10 -3.42
N ASN A 281 6.64 9.49 -3.65
CA ASN A 281 7.16 8.41 -2.84
C ASN A 281 7.32 8.83 -1.36
N LYS A 282 7.69 10.08 -1.09
CA LYS A 282 7.71 10.64 0.27
C LYS A 282 6.31 10.62 0.90
N MET A 283 5.29 11.06 0.18
CA MET A 283 3.91 11.06 0.66
C MET A 283 3.42 9.64 0.92
N GLN A 284 3.70 8.73 0.00
CA GLN A 284 3.35 7.32 0.13
C GLN A 284 4.07 6.68 1.33
N ALA A 285 5.33 7.01 1.55
CA ALA A 285 6.09 6.52 2.71
C ALA A 285 5.45 6.94 4.04
N VAL A 286 4.95 8.19 4.14
CA VAL A 286 4.22 8.68 5.32
C VAL A 286 2.92 7.92 5.54
N VAL A 287 2.13 7.69 4.48
CA VAL A 287 0.89 6.90 4.57
C VAL A 287 1.19 5.46 4.97
N ASN A 288 2.22 4.86 4.38
CA ASN A 288 2.63 3.50 4.69
C ASN A 288 3.17 3.38 6.12
N LEU A 289 3.92 4.38 6.60
CA LEU A 289 4.38 4.44 7.97
C LEU A 289 3.21 4.54 8.97
N TYR A 290 2.25 5.41 8.68
CA TYR A 290 1.02 5.53 9.49
C TYR A 290 0.27 4.20 9.56
N TYR A 291 0.13 3.51 8.43
CA TYR A 291 -0.47 2.17 8.36
C TYR A 291 0.34 1.13 9.14
N ALA A 292 1.68 1.10 8.93
CA ALA A 292 2.58 0.15 9.58
C ALA A 292 2.61 0.30 11.11
N LEU A 293 2.33 1.49 11.63
CA LEU A 293 2.21 1.78 13.06
C LEU A 293 0.82 1.44 13.64
N GLY A 294 -0.11 0.92 12.85
CA GLY A 294 -1.48 0.66 13.28
C GLY A 294 -2.30 1.95 13.48
N GLY A 295 -1.94 3.03 12.80
CA GLY A 295 -2.65 4.31 12.88
C GLY A 295 -4.12 4.17 12.44
N GLY A 296 -5.06 4.77 13.20
CA GLY A 296 -6.50 4.70 12.93
C GLY A 296 -7.21 3.50 13.59
N ALA A 297 -6.54 2.79 14.48
CA ALA A 297 -7.11 1.68 15.27
C ALA A 297 -7.91 2.15 16.51
N LYS A 298 -8.39 3.39 16.53
CA LYS A 298 -9.31 3.90 17.56
C LYS A 298 -10.75 3.79 17.10
#